data_76542164129fc656210333c63cdb7f54
#
_entry.id   76542164129fc656210333c63cdb7f54
#
_cell.length_a   1.000
_cell.length_b   1.000
_cell.length_c   1.000
_cell.angle_alpha   90.00
_cell.angle_beta   90.00
_cell.angle_gamma   90.00
#
_symmetry.space_group_name_H-M   'P 1'
#
loop_
_entity.id
_entity.type
_entity.pdbx_description
1 polymer ?
#
loop_
_entity_poly.entity_id
_entity_poly.type
_entity_poly.pdbx_seq_one_letter_code
_entity_poly.pdbx_strand_id
1 'polypeptide(L)'
;MYDVVIVGGGFAGVTAARECALRSRRTVLLEGRERLGGRTWSTDWAGTRIELGGAWVHWHQPHTFSELTRAGLLVQMGRDADHAGWYVGGQRHSGTIAERDEIARRGWDAFVDGVTEIGRAHV
;
A
#
# COMPACT_ATOMS: atom_id res chain seq x y z
N MET A 1 12.22 -29.21 -13.50
CA MET A 1 12.46 -28.02 -14.32
C MET A 1 11.23 -27.14 -14.19
N TYR A 2 11.35 -25.85 -13.92
CA TYR A 2 10.25 -24.88 -13.88
C TYR A 2 10.11 -24.19 -15.23
N ASP A 3 8.87 -23.86 -15.60
CA ASP A 3 8.56 -23.13 -16.82
C ASP A 3 8.64 -21.63 -16.61
N VAL A 4 8.36 -21.17 -15.37
CA VAL A 4 8.37 -19.76 -14.98
C VAL A 4 8.99 -19.58 -13.60
N VAL A 5 9.84 -18.60 -13.45
CA VAL A 5 10.39 -18.14 -12.16
C VAL A 5 9.89 -16.74 -11.91
N ILE A 6 9.27 -16.51 -10.75
CA ILE A 6 8.76 -15.23 -10.31
C ILE A 6 9.58 -14.74 -9.13
N VAL A 7 10.05 -13.51 -9.17
CA VAL A 7 10.83 -12.89 -8.10
C VAL A 7 9.99 -11.85 -7.39
N GLY A 8 9.79 -12.09 -6.08
CA GLY A 8 8.99 -11.23 -5.20
C GLY A 8 7.57 -11.72 -4.98
N GLY A 9 7.20 -11.92 -3.71
CA GLY A 9 5.88 -12.40 -3.26
C GLY A 9 4.90 -11.29 -2.88
N GLY A 10 4.99 -10.11 -3.50
CA GLY A 10 3.97 -9.07 -3.41
C GLY A 10 2.76 -9.36 -4.29
N PHE A 11 1.77 -8.48 -4.35
CA PHE A 11 0.53 -8.69 -5.11
C PHE A 11 0.79 -9.05 -6.58
N ALA A 12 1.72 -8.38 -7.24
CA ALA A 12 2.05 -8.67 -8.64
C ALA A 12 2.59 -10.10 -8.81
N GLY A 13 3.54 -10.50 -7.96
CA GLY A 13 4.15 -11.83 -8.05
C GLY A 13 3.16 -12.95 -7.70
N VAL A 14 2.35 -12.77 -6.67
CA VAL A 14 1.32 -13.77 -6.29
C VAL A 14 0.25 -13.87 -7.38
N THR A 15 -0.17 -12.76 -7.97
CA THR A 15 -1.11 -12.76 -9.10
C THR A 15 -0.52 -13.48 -10.31
N ALA A 16 0.72 -13.18 -10.66
CA ALA A 16 1.42 -13.84 -11.76
C ALA A 16 1.56 -15.36 -11.52
N ALA A 17 1.90 -15.77 -10.29
CA ALA A 17 2.01 -17.18 -9.92
C ALA A 17 0.67 -17.91 -10.08
N ARG A 18 -0.43 -17.29 -9.61
CA ARG A 18 -1.78 -17.82 -9.80
C ARG A 18 -2.13 -17.97 -11.27
N GLU A 19 -1.90 -16.94 -12.07
CA GLU A 19 -2.21 -16.97 -13.51
C GLU A 19 -1.40 -18.05 -14.26
N CYS A 20 -0.16 -18.27 -13.88
CA CYS A 20 0.65 -19.35 -14.40
C CYS A 20 0.10 -20.72 -13.99
N ALA A 21 -0.28 -20.88 -12.71
CA ALA A 21 -0.85 -22.13 -12.20
C ALA A 21 -2.17 -22.48 -12.91
N LEU A 22 -3.06 -21.50 -13.13
CA LEU A 22 -4.30 -21.68 -13.88
C LEU A 22 -4.07 -22.14 -15.33
N ARG A 23 -2.90 -21.88 -15.88
CA ARG A 23 -2.46 -22.33 -17.21
C ARG A 23 -1.57 -23.55 -17.17
N SER A 24 -1.58 -24.28 -16.05
CA SER A 24 -0.80 -25.50 -15.84
C SER A 24 0.71 -25.31 -16.06
N ARG A 25 1.23 -24.11 -15.81
CA ARG A 25 2.67 -23.83 -15.86
C ARG A 25 3.33 -24.19 -14.53
N ARG A 26 4.42 -24.94 -14.59
CA ARG A 26 5.23 -25.24 -13.41
C ARG A 26 5.96 -23.97 -13.00
N THR A 27 5.52 -23.36 -11.92
CA THR A 27 5.99 -22.04 -11.49
C THR A 27 6.66 -22.13 -10.13
N VAL A 28 7.75 -21.41 -9.95
CA VAL A 28 8.36 -21.15 -8.65
C VAL A 28 8.31 -19.64 -8.37
N LEU A 29 7.91 -19.28 -7.15
CA LEU A 29 7.96 -17.92 -6.65
C LEU A 29 9.06 -17.84 -5.58
N LEU A 30 9.97 -16.90 -5.76
CA LEU A 30 11.06 -16.62 -4.85
C LEU A 30 10.77 -15.33 -4.09
N GLU A 31 10.72 -15.42 -2.76
CA GLU A 31 10.54 -14.27 -1.87
C GLU A 31 11.73 -14.16 -0.93
N GLY A 32 12.28 -12.96 -0.78
CA GLY A 32 13.45 -12.71 0.07
C GLY A 32 13.15 -12.56 1.56
N ARG A 33 11.88 -12.46 1.93
CA ARG A 33 11.39 -12.37 3.32
C ARG A 33 10.66 -13.65 3.70
N GLU A 34 10.48 -13.86 4.99
CA GLU A 34 9.71 -14.99 5.52
C GLU A 34 8.18 -14.82 5.39
N ARG A 35 7.71 -13.84 4.62
CA ARG A 35 6.30 -13.54 4.41
C ARG A 35 6.01 -13.09 2.98
N LEU A 36 4.79 -13.35 2.53
CA LEU A 36 4.22 -12.77 1.32
C LEU A 36 3.57 -11.40 1.61
N GLY A 37 3.09 -10.73 0.57
CA GLY A 37 2.35 -9.47 0.67
C GLY A 37 3.15 -8.23 0.26
N GLY A 38 4.48 -8.27 0.30
CA GLY A 38 5.32 -7.14 -0.11
C GLY A 38 5.08 -5.91 0.77
N ARG A 39 4.53 -4.84 0.19
CA ARG A 39 4.20 -3.57 0.86
C ARG A 39 2.90 -3.60 1.66
N THR A 40 2.13 -4.68 1.62
CA THR A 40 1.02 -4.93 2.54
C THR A 40 1.50 -5.84 3.66
N TRP A 41 1.21 -5.47 4.87
CA TRP A 41 1.62 -6.24 6.03
C TRP A 41 0.68 -6.01 7.21
N SER A 42 -0.07 -7.05 7.54
CA SER A 42 -0.87 -7.10 8.77
C SER A 42 -0.08 -7.80 9.87
N THR A 43 -0.08 -7.27 11.06
CA THR A 43 0.55 -7.87 12.24
C THR A 43 -0.26 -7.59 13.50
N ASP A 44 0.01 -8.34 14.55
CA ASP A 44 -0.60 -8.11 15.85
C ASP A 44 0.37 -7.29 16.73
N TRP A 45 -0.14 -6.20 17.28
CA TRP A 45 0.59 -5.33 18.18
C TRP A 45 -0.28 -4.97 19.39
N ALA A 46 0.23 -5.22 20.59
CA ALA A 46 -0.48 -4.97 21.85
C ALA A 46 -1.92 -5.54 21.87
N GLY A 47 -2.12 -6.74 21.32
CA GLY A 47 -3.42 -7.41 21.26
C GLY A 47 -4.38 -6.87 20.19
N THR A 48 -3.92 -5.98 19.32
CA THR A 48 -4.71 -5.40 18.25
C THR A 48 -4.08 -5.71 16.90
N ARG A 49 -4.90 -6.13 15.93
CA ARG A 49 -4.48 -6.30 14.54
C ARG A 49 -4.25 -4.95 13.91
N ILE A 50 -3.05 -4.71 13.40
CA ILE A 50 -2.67 -3.46 12.74
C ILE A 50 -2.15 -3.73 11.32
N GLU A 51 -2.36 -2.76 10.45
CA GLU A 51 -1.86 -2.74 9.09
C GLU A 51 -0.67 -1.76 9.01
N LEU A 52 0.49 -2.28 8.61
CA LEU A 52 1.73 -1.50 8.48
C LEU A 52 2.06 -1.12 7.03
N GLY A 53 1.09 -1.27 6.14
CA GLY A 53 1.31 -1.03 4.72
C GLY A 53 0.06 -0.59 3.98
N GLY A 54 -0.25 -1.27 2.88
CA GLY A 54 -1.37 -0.95 2.01
C GLY A 54 -2.74 -1.28 2.60
N ALA A 55 -3.23 -0.46 3.51
CA ALA A 55 -4.49 -0.64 4.23
C ALA A 55 -5.71 -0.09 3.48
N TRP A 56 -5.51 0.88 2.60
CA TRP A 56 -6.60 1.61 1.97
C TRP A 56 -6.91 1.11 0.58
N VAL A 57 -8.20 0.89 0.30
CA VAL A 57 -8.72 0.52 -1.02
C VAL A 57 -9.66 1.62 -1.50
N HIS A 58 -9.43 2.12 -2.70
CA HIS A 58 -10.21 3.19 -3.31
C HIS A 58 -11.07 2.66 -4.46
N TRP A 59 -12.27 3.22 -4.63
CA TRP A 59 -13.26 2.80 -5.64
C TRP A 59 -12.74 2.79 -7.08
N HIS A 60 -11.73 3.60 -7.40
CA HIS A 60 -11.10 3.66 -8.70
C HIS A 60 -9.98 2.62 -8.91
N GLN A 61 -9.90 1.60 -8.05
CA GLN A 61 -8.93 0.49 -8.14
C GLN A 61 -9.61 -0.82 -8.55
N PRO A 62 -10.08 -0.97 -9.82
CA PRO A 62 -10.91 -2.10 -10.23
C PRO A 62 -10.20 -3.45 -10.09
N HIS A 63 -8.90 -3.50 -10.31
CA HIS A 63 -8.13 -4.73 -10.15
C HIS A 63 -8.06 -5.18 -8.70
N THR A 64 -7.93 -4.26 -7.74
CA THR A 64 -7.95 -4.57 -6.31
C THR A 64 -9.31 -5.12 -5.91
N PHE A 65 -10.40 -4.49 -6.35
CA PHE A 65 -11.76 -4.97 -6.08
C PHE A 65 -12.03 -6.35 -6.70
N SER A 66 -11.53 -6.61 -7.89
CA SER A 66 -11.64 -7.93 -8.53
C SER A 66 -10.96 -9.01 -7.68
N GLU A 67 -9.78 -8.74 -7.12
CA GLU A 67 -9.10 -9.70 -6.26
C GLU A 67 -9.78 -9.87 -4.90
N LEU A 68 -10.30 -8.80 -4.30
CA LEU A 68 -11.10 -8.88 -3.06
C LEU A 68 -12.33 -9.75 -3.27
N THR A 69 -13.07 -9.52 -4.35
CA THR A 69 -14.26 -10.31 -4.72
C THR A 69 -13.91 -11.78 -4.93
N ARG A 70 -12.82 -12.05 -5.65
CA ARG A 70 -12.34 -13.41 -5.90
C ARG A 70 -11.97 -14.14 -4.61
N ALA A 71 -11.39 -13.43 -3.65
CA ALA A 71 -11.01 -13.96 -2.35
C ALA A 71 -12.15 -14.01 -1.34
N GLY A 72 -13.36 -13.52 -1.68
CA GLY A 72 -14.49 -13.41 -0.76
C GLY A 72 -14.26 -12.42 0.38
N LEU A 73 -13.39 -11.43 0.18
CA LEU A 73 -13.05 -10.44 1.19
C LEU A 73 -13.99 -9.23 1.10
N LEU A 74 -14.39 -8.74 2.27
CA LEU A 74 -15.21 -7.53 2.38
C LEU A 74 -14.34 -6.34 2.75
N VAL A 75 -14.59 -5.21 2.10
CA VAL A 75 -14.00 -3.93 2.48
C VAL A 75 -14.73 -3.42 3.72
N GLN A 76 -13.97 -3.08 4.75
CA GLN A 76 -14.50 -2.45 5.95
C GLN A 76 -14.24 -0.95 5.88
N MET A 77 -15.21 -0.15 6.31
CA MET A 77 -15.00 1.28 6.49
C MET A 77 -13.99 1.51 7.61
N GLY A 78 -13.02 2.38 7.36
CA GLY A 78 -12.10 2.85 8.40
C GLY A 78 -12.87 3.55 9.52
N ARG A 79 -12.34 3.49 10.72
CA ARG A 79 -12.88 4.33 11.81
C ARG A 79 -12.42 5.75 11.60
N ASP A 80 -13.35 6.68 11.76
CA ASP A 80 -12.99 8.09 11.85
C ASP A 80 -12.16 8.30 13.13
N ALA A 81 -11.10 9.08 12.98
CA ALA A 81 -10.25 9.46 14.11
C ALA A 81 -10.41 10.96 14.35
N ASP A 82 -10.61 11.35 15.60
CA ASP A 82 -10.71 12.76 15.97
C ASP A 82 -9.33 13.40 16.15
N HIS A 83 -8.34 12.57 16.49
CA HIS A 83 -6.98 12.99 16.82
C HIS A 83 -5.93 12.25 15.99
N ALA A 84 -4.84 12.94 15.70
CA ALA A 84 -3.68 12.40 15.01
C ALA A 84 -2.39 12.71 15.77
N GLY A 85 -1.40 11.84 15.58
CA GLY A 85 -0.02 12.13 15.94
C GLY A 85 0.83 12.25 14.67
N TRP A 86 1.78 13.18 14.65
CA TRP A 86 2.71 13.35 13.54
C TRP A 86 4.10 13.77 14.03
N TYR A 87 5.08 13.65 13.16
CA TYR A 87 6.44 14.09 13.42
C TYR A 87 6.84 15.18 12.45
N VAL A 88 7.39 16.30 12.99
CA VAL A 88 7.96 17.39 12.19
C VAL A 88 9.27 17.80 12.86
N GLY A 89 10.34 17.93 12.07
CA GLY A 89 11.65 18.32 12.60
C GLY A 89 12.20 17.36 13.67
N GLY A 90 11.83 16.09 13.64
CA GLY A 90 12.24 15.09 14.63
C GLY A 90 11.46 15.16 15.95
N GLN A 91 10.49 16.05 16.09
CA GLN A 91 9.63 16.18 17.26
C GLN A 91 8.25 15.57 17.03
N ARG A 92 7.71 14.93 18.07
CA ARG A 92 6.36 14.40 18.07
C ARG A 92 5.36 15.48 18.41
N HIS A 93 4.34 15.57 17.59
CA HIS A 93 3.16 16.44 17.80
C HIS A 93 1.91 15.59 17.89
N SER A 94 0.87 16.14 18.49
CA SER A 94 -0.47 15.55 18.52
C SER A 94 -1.51 16.66 18.51
N GLY A 95 -2.64 16.40 17.86
CA GLY A 95 -3.72 17.36 17.72
C GLY A 95 -4.88 16.78 16.94
N THR A 96 -5.74 17.65 16.45
CA THR A 96 -6.87 17.27 15.62
C THR A 96 -6.43 16.82 14.22
N ILE A 97 -7.29 16.05 13.55
CA ILE A 97 -7.09 15.69 12.14
C ILE A 97 -6.95 16.94 11.27
N ALA A 98 -7.76 17.98 11.51
CA ALA A 98 -7.70 19.22 10.73
C ALA A 98 -6.34 19.92 10.83
N GLU A 99 -5.74 19.98 12.03
CA GLU A 99 -4.40 20.55 12.21
C GLU A 99 -3.34 19.74 11.47
N ARG A 100 -3.39 18.41 11.53
CA ARG A 100 -2.49 17.55 10.76
C ARG A 100 -2.64 17.77 9.26
N ASP A 101 -3.88 17.83 8.77
CA ASP A 101 -4.19 17.95 7.35
C ASP A 101 -3.73 19.30 6.79
N GLU A 102 -3.83 20.36 7.57
CA GLU A 102 -3.31 21.68 7.17
C GLU A 102 -1.78 21.65 7.00
N ILE A 103 -1.06 20.97 7.91
CA ILE A 103 0.40 20.79 7.79
C ILE A 103 0.75 19.94 6.56
N ALA A 104 0.03 18.83 6.35
CA ALA A 104 0.22 17.97 5.20
C ALA A 104 -0.06 18.70 3.88
N ARG A 105 -1.10 19.53 3.83
CA ARG A 105 -1.46 20.32 2.66
C ARG A 105 -0.34 21.29 2.27
N ARG A 106 0.22 22.03 3.23
CA ARG A 106 1.36 22.94 2.97
C ARG A 106 2.57 22.21 2.39
N GLY A 107 2.88 21.03 2.92
CA GLY A 107 3.96 20.20 2.39
C GLY A 107 3.68 19.70 0.96
N TRP A 108 2.43 19.33 0.70
CA TRP A 108 2.00 18.90 -0.62
C TRP A 108 2.03 20.04 -1.65
N ASP A 109 1.52 21.23 -1.28
CA ASP A 109 1.55 22.41 -2.14
C ASP A 109 2.99 22.77 -2.53
N ALA A 110 3.90 22.81 -1.55
CA ALA A 110 5.33 23.06 -1.81
C ALA A 110 5.98 22.01 -2.72
N PHE A 111 5.59 20.73 -2.58
CA PHE A 111 6.07 19.66 -3.46
C PHE A 111 5.55 19.84 -4.89
N VAL A 112 4.27 20.13 -5.07
CA VAL A 112 3.64 20.32 -6.39
C VAL A 112 4.25 21.52 -7.11
N ASP A 113 4.47 22.64 -6.40
CA ASP A 113 5.11 23.83 -6.96
C ASP A 113 6.54 23.51 -7.45
N GLY A 114 7.32 22.79 -6.66
CA GLY A 114 8.66 22.36 -7.06
C GLY A 114 8.67 21.43 -8.29
N VAL A 115 7.72 20.51 -8.38
CA VAL A 115 7.59 19.60 -9.55
C VAL A 115 7.20 20.38 -10.82
N THR A 116 6.35 21.41 -10.69
CA THR A 116 5.94 22.25 -11.81
C THR A 116 7.11 23.06 -12.37
N GLU A 117 8.03 23.50 -11.53
CA GLU A 117 9.26 24.17 -11.96
C GLU A 117 10.20 23.23 -12.72
N ILE A 118 10.39 22.00 -12.25
CA ILE A 118 11.21 20.98 -12.93
C ILE A 118 10.65 20.68 -14.33
N GLY A 119 9.33 20.58 -14.48
CA GLY A 119 8.68 20.35 -15.77
C GLY A 119 8.88 21.47 -16.77
N ARG A 120 9.05 22.72 -16.33
CA ARG A 120 9.30 23.88 -17.19
C ARG A 120 10.75 23.98 -17.68
N ALA A 121 11.70 23.36 -17.00
CA ALA A 121 13.11 23.40 -17.36
C ALA A 121 13.47 22.49 -18.55
N HIS A 122 12.56 21.67 -19.03
CA HIS A 122 12.76 20.68 -20.10
C HIS A 122 11.92 20.91 -21.36
N VAL A 123 11.31 22.10 -21.54
CA VAL A 123 10.56 22.47 -22.76
C VAL A 123 11.34 23.47 -23.60
#